data_4d3841def8bc0356610a5ff21b7253ff
#
_entry.id   4d3841def8bc0356610a5ff21b7253ff
#
_cell.length_a   1.000
_cell.length_b   1.000
_cell.length_c   1.000
_cell.angle_alpha   90.00
_cell.angle_beta   90.00
_cell.angle_gamma   90.00
#
_symmetry.space_group_name_H-M   'P 1'
#
loop_
_entity.id
_entity.type
_entity.pdbx_description
1 polymer ?
#
loop_
_entity_poly.entity_id
_entity_poly.type
_entity_poly.pdbx_seq_one_letter_code
_entity_poly.pdbx_strand_id
1 'polypeptide(L)'
;MIALDSSALIAYLEGRETMAATAAGMVLGERQACLPPVVLSEVLSDPELPATVAGLIKALPTLPVTDGYWERAGTLRSRLLAKGLKARLADTLIAQSCLDHGVSLVTQDRDFRHFAKIGKLKLLP
;
A
#
# COMPACT_ATOMS: atom_id res chain seq x y z
N MET A 1 6.51 -0.48 -11.90
CA MET A 1 6.01 0.31 -10.74
C MET A 1 5.92 -0.59 -9.51
N ILE A 2 6.18 -0.01 -8.36
CA ILE A 2 6.14 -0.69 -7.07
C ILE A 2 5.27 0.15 -6.14
N ALA A 3 4.32 -0.47 -5.47
CA ALA A 3 3.39 0.23 -4.59
C ALA A 3 3.99 0.40 -3.20
N LEU A 4 3.71 1.53 -2.59
CA LEU A 4 4.05 1.82 -1.20
C LEU A 4 2.76 1.86 -0.38
N ASP A 5 2.74 1.21 0.78
CA ASP A 5 1.65 1.41 1.72
C ASP A 5 1.94 2.59 2.64
N SER A 6 0.98 2.94 3.47
CA SER A 6 1.12 4.08 4.39
C SER A 6 2.25 3.87 5.39
N SER A 7 2.42 2.65 5.90
CA SER A 7 3.46 2.37 6.90
C SER A 7 4.87 2.57 6.35
N ALA A 8 5.13 2.10 5.14
CA ALA A 8 6.44 2.25 4.50
C ALA A 8 6.72 3.71 4.14
N LEU A 9 5.73 4.40 3.60
CA LEU A 9 5.86 5.80 3.22
C LEU A 9 6.10 6.69 4.44
N ILE A 10 5.34 6.50 5.51
CA ILE A 10 5.51 7.25 6.75
C ILE A 10 6.87 6.95 7.38
N ALA A 11 7.30 5.69 7.43
CA ALA A 11 8.62 5.33 7.95
C ALA A 11 9.74 6.03 7.19
N TYR A 12 9.64 6.10 5.87
CA TYR A 12 10.60 6.81 5.05
C TYR A 12 10.60 8.33 5.37
N LEU A 13 9.41 8.93 5.44
CA LEU A 13 9.28 10.36 5.71
C LEU A 13 9.79 10.74 7.12
N GLU A 14 9.67 9.84 8.08
CA GLU A 14 10.17 10.03 9.44
C GLU A 14 11.67 9.72 9.58
N GLY A 15 12.33 9.29 8.51
CA GLY A 15 13.74 8.97 8.53
C GLY A 15 14.09 7.71 9.31
N ARG A 16 13.16 6.76 9.43
CA ARG A 16 13.41 5.50 10.16
C ARG A 16 14.38 4.60 9.39
N GLU A 17 15.17 3.85 10.13
CA GLU A 17 16.16 2.91 9.59
C GLU A 17 15.59 1.51 9.55
N THR A 18 14.56 1.30 8.70
CA THR A 18 13.93 -0.01 8.50
C THR A 18 14.11 -0.47 7.07
N MET A 19 13.96 -1.76 6.84
CA MET A 19 14.04 -2.32 5.48
C MET A 19 12.97 -1.70 4.57
N ALA A 20 11.77 -1.52 5.08
CA ALA A 20 10.68 -0.92 4.30
C ALA A 20 10.96 0.55 3.97
N ALA A 21 11.46 1.33 4.93
CA ALA A 21 11.84 2.73 4.69
C ALA A 21 12.96 2.84 3.66
N THR A 22 13.96 1.97 3.73
CA THR A 22 15.05 1.93 2.76
C THR A 22 14.54 1.58 1.37
N ALA A 23 13.69 0.56 1.27
CA ALA A 23 13.09 0.15 0.00
C ALA A 23 12.21 1.26 -0.58
N ALA A 24 11.41 1.93 0.26
CA ALA A 24 10.58 3.06 -0.16
C ALA A 24 11.44 4.20 -0.74
N GLY A 25 12.54 4.54 -0.06
CA GLY A 25 13.46 5.57 -0.53
C GLY A 25 14.08 5.24 -1.89
N MET A 26 14.47 3.99 -2.09
CA MET A 26 15.01 3.53 -3.38
C MET A 26 13.96 3.63 -4.49
N VAL A 27 12.76 3.14 -4.22
CA VAL A 27 11.67 3.13 -5.21
C VAL A 27 11.27 4.55 -5.60
N LEU A 28 11.20 5.46 -4.61
CA LEU A 28 10.94 6.88 -4.85
C LEU A 28 12.07 7.53 -5.66
N GLY A 29 13.31 7.26 -5.29
CA GLY A 29 14.48 7.81 -5.99
C GLY A 29 14.57 7.33 -7.44
N GLU A 30 14.15 6.13 -7.73
CA GLU A 30 14.15 5.56 -9.09
C GLU A 30 12.88 5.92 -9.88
N ARG A 31 11.99 6.72 -9.31
CA ARG A 31 10.70 7.11 -9.91
C ARG A 31 9.84 5.90 -10.30
N GLN A 32 9.88 4.86 -9.48
CA GLN A 32 9.09 3.64 -9.67
C GLN A 32 7.94 3.50 -8.67
N ALA A 33 7.75 4.50 -7.81
CA ALA A 33 6.72 4.44 -6.78
C ALA A 33 5.33 4.75 -7.33
N CYS A 34 4.35 4.01 -6.84
CA CYS A 34 2.95 4.31 -7.06
C CYS A 34 2.18 4.08 -5.76
N LEU A 35 1.01 4.67 -5.66
CA LEU A 35 0.17 4.55 -4.47
C LEU A 35 -1.16 3.89 -4.79
N PRO A 36 -1.56 2.86 -4.04
CA PRO A 36 -2.97 2.49 -4.00
C PRO A 36 -3.79 3.70 -3.55
N PRO A 37 -4.99 3.94 -4.11
CA PRO A 37 -5.76 5.15 -3.81
C PRO A 37 -6.00 5.38 -2.31
N VAL A 38 -6.27 4.33 -1.54
CA VAL A 38 -6.57 4.48 -0.11
C VAL A 38 -5.34 4.95 0.68
N VAL A 39 -4.14 4.66 0.20
CA VAL A 39 -2.89 5.13 0.84
C VAL A 39 -2.82 6.66 0.78
N LEU A 40 -3.20 7.24 -0.35
CA LEU A 40 -3.25 8.69 -0.47
C LEU A 40 -4.16 9.30 0.60
N SER A 41 -5.36 8.73 0.77
CA SER A 41 -6.30 9.20 1.80
C SER A 41 -5.74 9.04 3.21
N GLU A 42 -5.10 7.91 3.50
CA GLU A 42 -4.52 7.66 4.83
C GLU A 42 -3.42 8.66 5.16
N VAL A 43 -2.50 8.91 4.24
CA VAL A 43 -1.38 9.82 4.48
C VAL A 43 -1.86 11.26 4.59
N LEU A 44 -2.79 11.68 3.74
CA LEU A 44 -3.35 13.03 3.79
C LEU A 44 -4.26 13.27 5.00
N SER A 45 -4.60 12.21 5.74
CA SER A 45 -5.42 12.34 6.96
C SER A 45 -4.65 12.94 8.14
N ASP A 46 -3.32 12.99 8.07
CA ASP A 46 -2.50 13.57 9.12
C ASP A 46 -2.65 15.10 9.10
N PRO A 47 -3.25 15.71 10.14
CA PRO A 47 -3.45 17.17 10.16
C PRO A 47 -2.14 17.95 10.28
N GLU A 48 -1.06 17.29 10.67
CA GLU A 48 0.26 17.93 10.83
C GLU A 48 1.18 17.69 9.63
N LEU A 49 0.70 17.06 8.57
CA LEU A 49 1.50 16.82 7.38
C LEU A 49 1.89 18.15 6.73
N PRO A 50 3.19 18.44 6.55
CA PRO A 50 3.61 19.68 5.91
C PRO A 50 3.05 19.79 4.48
N ALA A 51 2.65 21.00 4.10
CA ALA A 51 2.06 21.24 2.78
C ALA A 51 2.98 20.85 1.62
N THR A 52 4.29 21.06 1.79
CA THR A 52 5.29 20.66 0.78
C THR A 52 5.32 19.15 0.59
N VAL A 53 5.25 18.40 1.70
CA VAL A 53 5.22 16.93 1.67
C VAL A 53 3.92 16.44 1.04
N ALA A 54 2.79 17.03 1.43
CA ALA A 54 1.49 16.71 0.84
C ALA A 54 1.50 16.90 -0.68
N GLY A 55 2.10 17.99 -1.17
CA GLY A 55 2.24 18.26 -2.59
C GLY A 55 3.03 17.18 -3.32
N LEU A 56 4.15 16.74 -2.73
CA LEU A 56 4.96 15.67 -3.31
C LEU A 56 4.21 14.34 -3.37
N ILE A 57 3.47 14.01 -2.32
CA ILE A 57 2.68 12.79 -2.26
C ILE A 57 1.56 12.80 -3.31
N LYS A 58 0.85 13.93 -3.44
CA LYS A 58 -0.20 14.09 -4.45
C LYS A 58 0.32 13.98 -5.88
N ALA A 59 1.61 14.25 -6.10
CA ALA A 59 2.23 14.13 -7.41
C ALA A 59 2.63 12.70 -7.78
N LEU A 60 2.61 11.76 -6.83
CA LEU A 60 2.93 10.37 -7.12
C LEU A 60 1.82 9.72 -7.95
N PRO A 61 2.19 8.83 -8.88
CA PRO A 61 1.18 8.08 -9.63
C PRO A 61 0.30 7.26 -8.68
N THR A 62 -1.00 7.28 -8.93
CA THR A 62 -1.98 6.51 -8.17
C THR A 62 -2.51 5.39 -9.06
N LEU A 63 -2.60 4.18 -8.52
CA LEU A 63 -3.14 3.05 -9.27
C LEU A 63 -4.63 3.29 -9.54
N PRO A 64 -5.08 3.26 -10.79
CA PRO A 64 -6.50 3.51 -11.09
C PRO A 64 -7.39 2.39 -10.58
N VAL A 65 -8.60 2.76 -10.14
CA VAL A 65 -9.63 1.80 -9.79
C VAL A 65 -10.25 1.27 -11.08
N THR A 66 -10.22 -0.05 -11.26
CA THR A 66 -10.76 -0.70 -12.45
C THR A 66 -12.12 -1.33 -12.16
N ASP A 67 -12.89 -1.64 -13.22
CA ASP A 67 -14.21 -2.24 -13.07
C ASP A 67 -14.15 -3.52 -12.24
N GLY A 68 -15.03 -3.64 -11.26
CA GLY A 68 -15.10 -4.80 -10.39
C GLY A 68 -14.13 -4.79 -9.21
N TYR A 69 -13.35 -3.72 -9.06
CA TYR A 69 -12.38 -3.60 -7.96
C TYR A 69 -13.02 -3.79 -6.59
N TRP A 70 -14.13 -3.12 -6.33
CA TRP A 70 -14.78 -3.15 -5.02
C TRP A 70 -15.29 -4.55 -4.68
N GLU A 71 -15.86 -5.23 -5.67
CA GLU A 71 -16.35 -6.61 -5.53
C GLU A 71 -15.19 -7.58 -5.29
N ARG A 72 -14.10 -7.43 -6.04
CA ARG A 72 -12.91 -8.28 -5.85
C ARG A 72 -12.29 -8.07 -4.47
N ALA A 73 -12.23 -6.83 -4.00
CA ALA A 73 -11.73 -6.52 -2.65
C ALA A 73 -12.60 -7.19 -1.58
N GLY A 74 -13.91 -7.11 -1.72
CA GLY A 74 -14.84 -7.77 -0.79
C GLY A 74 -14.67 -9.29 -0.79
N THR A 75 -14.53 -9.89 -1.95
CA THR A 75 -14.30 -11.34 -2.08
C THR A 75 -12.97 -11.75 -1.45
N LEU A 76 -11.91 -10.99 -1.69
CA LEU A 76 -10.61 -11.27 -1.08
C LEU A 76 -10.70 -11.23 0.45
N ARG A 77 -11.34 -10.18 0.98
CA ARG A 77 -11.50 -10.03 2.43
C ARG A 77 -12.30 -11.19 3.02
N SER A 78 -13.38 -11.58 2.36
CA SER A 78 -14.21 -12.72 2.77
C SER A 78 -13.39 -14.01 2.87
N ARG A 79 -12.50 -14.25 1.91
CA ARG A 79 -11.62 -15.43 1.92
C ARG A 79 -10.68 -15.45 3.12
N LEU A 80 -10.10 -14.30 3.48
CA LEU A 80 -9.22 -14.20 4.64
C LEU A 80 -10.01 -14.41 5.94
N LEU A 81 -11.14 -13.72 6.08
CA LEU A 81 -11.98 -13.82 7.27
C LEU A 81 -12.50 -15.24 7.47
N ALA A 82 -12.85 -15.95 6.39
CA ALA A 82 -13.30 -17.34 6.47
C ALA A 82 -12.22 -18.27 7.01
N LYS A 83 -10.95 -17.91 6.90
CA LYS A 83 -9.82 -18.66 7.45
C LYS A 83 -9.40 -18.15 8.84
N GLY A 84 -10.17 -17.25 9.45
CA GLY A 84 -9.86 -16.68 10.76
C GLY A 84 -8.69 -15.71 10.73
N LEU A 85 -8.30 -15.20 9.57
CA LEU A 85 -7.18 -14.27 9.43
C LEU A 85 -7.67 -12.83 9.56
N LYS A 86 -6.80 -11.99 10.12
CA LYS A 86 -7.06 -10.56 10.23
C LYS A 86 -7.00 -9.93 8.83
N ALA A 87 -8.04 -9.21 8.46
CA ALA A 87 -8.11 -8.52 7.17
C ALA A 87 -8.85 -7.19 7.35
N ARG A 88 -8.10 -6.14 7.72
CA ARG A 88 -8.68 -4.79 7.80
C ARG A 88 -9.11 -4.35 6.41
N LEU A 89 -10.17 -3.57 6.36
CA LEU A 89 -10.71 -3.12 5.06
C LEU A 89 -9.69 -2.28 4.28
N ALA A 90 -9.03 -1.33 4.93
CA ALA A 90 -8.02 -0.51 4.26
C ALA A 90 -6.88 -1.36 3.68
N ASP A 91 -6.37 -2.33 4.46
CA ASP A 91 -5.31 -3.22 4.00
C ASP A 91 -5.77 -4.08 2.82
N THR A 92 -7.02 -4.54 2.86
CA THR A 92 -7.61 -5.30 1.75
C THR A 92 -7.68 -4.46 0.47
N LEU A 93 -8.08 -3.20 0.59
CA LEU A 93 -8.16 -2.29 -0.55
C LEU A 93 -6.77 -2.00 -1.14
N ILE A 94 -5.75 -1.88 -0.29
CA ILE A 94 -4.36 -1.75 -0.74
C ILE A 94 -3.92 -3.02 -1.49
N ALA A 95 -4.14 -4.18 -0.90
CA ALA A 95 -3.75 -5.45 -1.49
C ALA A 95 -4.45 -5.67 -2.84
N GLN A 96 -5.75 -5.43 -2.92
CA GLN A 96 -6.49 -5.62 -4.17
C GLN A 96 -6.03 -4.67 -5.26
N SER A 97 -5.71 -3.43 -4.92
CA SER A 97 -5.15 -2.48 -5.87
C SER A 97 -3.86 -3.01 -6.49
N CYS A 98 -2.96 -3.55 -5.66
CA CYS A 98 -1.71 -4.15 -6.13
C CYS A 98 -1.96 -5.39 -6.99
N LEU A 99 -2.90 -6.24 -6.59
CA LEU A 99 -3.23 -7.45 -7.35
C LEU A 99 -3.81 -7.12 -8.72
N ASP A 100 -4.70 -6.13 -8.79
CA ASP A 100 -5.33 -5.72 -10.05
C ASP A 100 -4.30 -5.21 -11.07
N HIS A 101 -3.21 -4.60 -10.60
CA HIS A 101 -2.19 -4.03 -11.46
C HIS A 101 -0.90 -4.86 -11.53
N GLY A 102 -0.85 -5.99 -10.86
CA GLY A 102 0.31 -6.87 -10.89
C GLY A 102 1.58 -6.24 -10.33
N VAL A 103 1.46 -5.32 -9.36
CA VAL A 103 2.61 -4.65 -8.74
C VAL A 103 2.90 -5.23 -7.36
N SER A 104 4.18 -5.19 -6.98
CA SER A 104 4.61 -5.58 -5.63
C SER A 104 4.36 -4.46 -4.65
N LEU A 105 4.26 -4.80 -3.37
CA LEU A 105 4.02 -3.86 -2.28
C LEU A 105 5.20 -3.80 -1.32
N VAL A 106 5.62 -2.60 -0.96
CA VAL A 106 6.55 -2.34 0.14
C VAL A 106 5.74 -1.95 1.36
N THR A 107 5.90 -2.66 2.46
CA THR A 107 5.16 -2.44 3.70
C THR A 107 5.99 -2.81 4.92
N GLN A 108 5.73 -2.16 6.07
CA GLN A 108 6.22 -2.58 7.39
C GLN A 108 5.21 -3.43 8.13
N ASP A 109 3.97 -3.46 7.68
CA ASP A 109 2.88 -4.15 8.37
C ASP A 109 2.91 -5.63 8.03
N ARG A 110 3.14 -6.46 9.07
CA ARG A 110 3.21 -7.91 8.92
C ARG A 110 1.87 -8.54 8.54
N ASP A 111 0.77 -7.85 8.77
CA ASP A 111 -0.56 -8.37 8.43
C ASP A 111 -0.72 -8.58 6.92
N PHE A 112 0.06 -7.89 6.09
CA PHE A 112 0.03 -8.12 4.64
C PHE A 112 0.50 -9.52 4.23
N ARG A 113 1.18 -10.25 5.10
CA ARG A 113 1.53 -11.64 4.83
C ARG A 113 0.31 -12.54 4.63
N HIS A 114 -0.81 -12.21 5.25
CA HIS A 114 -2.06 -12.93 5.04
C HIS A 114 -2.54 -12.79 3.59
N PHE A 115 -2.43 -11.62 3.02
CA PHE A 115 -2.78 -11.36 1.63
C PHE A 115 -1.81 -12.02 0.66
N ALA A 116 -0.53 -12.12 1.01
CA ALA A 116 0.45 -12.84 0.21
C ALA A 116 0.12 -14.33 0.17
N LYS A 117 -0.22 -14.91 1.31
CA LYS A 117 -0.51 -16.33 1.44
C LYS A 117 -1.81 -16.73 0.72
N ILE A 118 -2.88 -15.95 0.92
CA ILE A 118 -4.22 -16.28 0.41
C ILE A 118 -4.47 -15.70 -0.97
N GLY A 119 -4.06 -14.44 -1.19
CA GLY A 119 -4.34 -13.69 -2.41
C GLY A 119 -3.19 -13.62 -3.41
N LYS A 120 -2.04 -14.17 -3.08
CA LYS A 120 -0.82 -14.15 -3.91
C LYS A 120 -0.26 -12.74 -4.13
N LEU A 121 -0.50 -11.83 -3.18
CA LEU A 121 0.14 -10.51 -3.19
C LEU A 121 1.65 -10.68 -3.12
N LYS A 122 2.39 -9.94 -3.94
CA LYS A 122 3.85 -9.94 -3.91
C LYS A 122 4.33 -8.84 -2.97
N LEU A 123 5.11 -9.22 -1.97
CA LEU A 123 5.71 -8.30 -1.01
C LEU A 123 7.19 -8.13 -1.31
N LEU A 124 7.67 -6.89 -1.23
CA LEU A 124 9.11 -6.62 -1.25
C LEU A 124 9.63 -6.51 0.18
N PRO A 125 10.84 -7.02 0.41
CA PRO A 125 11.47 -6.95 1.73
C PRO A 125 11.71 -5.51 2.21
#